data_04ba1d1872432bfa338af21ef9ad1690
#
_entry.id   04ba1d1872432bfa338af21ef9ad1690
#
_cell.length_a   1.000
_cell.length_b   1.000
_cell.length_c   1.000
_cell.angle_alpha   90.00
_cell.angle_beta   90.00
_cell.angle_gamma   90.00
#
_symmetry.space_group_name_H-M   'P 1'
#
loop_
_entity.id
_entity.type
_entity.pdbx_description
1 polymer ?
#
loop_
_entity_poly.entity_id
_entity_poly.type
_entity_poly.pdbx_seq_one_letter_code
_entity_poly.pdbx_strand_id
1 'polypeptide(L)'
;YSVDDNFTTNFMTLLNRLPIFPLYYEGKTKFAPIHCSDLTDTINHIISKNIYSKIIECTGPEIISFKELLQKLLYLINKKRILVPFPLPLAKFSARFFELLPNPLLTSDQLRLLKYDNISSGKYKTNSEIGIPSVRYFDEEVKKYCYMWREGGQFSTEKYISKDLQNKIN
;
A
#
# COMPACT_ATOMS: atom_id res chain seq x y z
N TYR A 1 -3.31 6.38 2.20
CA TYR A 1 -2.42 6.55 1.03
C TYR A 1 -2.90 7.69 0.15
N SER A 2 -1.99 8.31 -0.59
CA SER A 2 -2.24 9.36 -1.59
C SER A 2 -1.01 9.53 -2.49
N VAL A 3 -1.06 10.50 -3.42
CA VAL A 3 0.08 10.84 -4.30
C VAL A 3 1.33 11.27 -3.53
N ASP A 4 1.15 11.90 -2.37
CA ASP A 4 2.24 12.42 -1.53
C ASP A 4 2.56 11.54 -0.31
N ASP A 5 2.05 10.30 -0.27
CA ASP A 5 2.38 9.40 0.83
C ASP A 5 3.81 8.86 0.70
N ASN A 6 4.45 8.64 1.85
CA ASN A 6 5.78 8.05 1.90
C ASN A 6 5.78 6.51 1.87
N PHE A 7 4.61 5.88 1.93
CA PHE A 7 4.51 4.41 1.94
C PHE A 7 4.45 3.86 0.52
N THR A 8 3.41 4.20 -0.23
CA THR A 8 3.18 3.71 -1.60
C THR A 8 4.27 4.19 -2.56
N THR A 9 4.65 5.47 -2.46
CA THR A 9 5.65 6.11 -3.33
C THR A 9 7.06 5.56 -3.09
N ASN A 10 7.43 5.28 -1.83
CA ASN A 10 8.70 4.63 -1.51
C ASN A 10 8.76 3.22 -2.07
N PHE A 11 7.68 2.43 -1.93
CA PHE A 11 7.66 1.09 -2.52
C PHE A 11 7.72 1.13 -4.04
N MET A 12 7.01 2.02 -4.72
CA MET A 12 7.14 2.18 -6.18
C MET A 12 8.57 2.55 -6.59
N THR A 13 9.23 3.42 -5.82
CA THR A 13 10.63 3.81 -6.06
C THR A 13 11.58 2.63 -5.89
N LEU A 14 11.41 1.83 -4.82
CA LEU A 14 12.20 0.63 -4.58
C LEU A 14 11.99 -0.43 -5.68
N LEU A 15 10.74 -0.71 -6.01
CA LEU A 15 10.37 -1.65 -7.05
C LEU A 15 10.84 -1.22 -8.44
N ASN A 16 10.95 0.08 -8.69
CA ASN A 16 11.52 0.60 -9.94
C ASN A 16 13.02 0.36 -10.04
N ARG A 17 13.76 0.47 -8.92
CA ARG A 17 15.22 0.39 -8.88
C ARG A 17 15.76 -1.02 -8.69
N LEU A 18 15.10 -1.82 -7.83
CA LEU A 18 15.60 -3.13 -7.42
C LEU A 18 15.06 -4.25 -8.32
N PRO A 19 15.92 -5.13 -8.88
CA PRO A 19 15.46 -6.29 -9.68
C PRO A 19 14.83 -7.38 -8.82
N ILE A 20 15.25 -7.47 -7.55
CA ILE A 20 14.74 -8.43 -6.55
C ILE A 20 14.28 -7.63 -5.33
N PHE A 21 13.10 -7.94 -4.82
CA PHE A 21 12.54 -7.28 -3.64
C PHE A 21 12.28 -8.30 -2.53
N PRO A 22 12.76 -8.04 -1.28
CA PRO A 22 12.55 -8.94 -0.15
C PRO A 22 11.10 -8.86 0.35
N LEU A 23 10.46 -10.03 0.48
CA LEU A 23 9.16 -10.16 1.15
C LEU A 23 9.38 -10.46 2.62
N TYR A 24 9.24 -9.45 3.45
CA TYR A 24 9.25 -9.59 4.90
C TYR A 24 7.99 -10.32 5.35
N TYR A 25 8.11 -11.22 6.34
CA TYR A 25 7.01 -12.05 6.85
C TYR A 25 6.26 -12.78 5.73
N GLU A 26 7.00 -13.23 4.69
CA GLU A 26 6.45 -13.90 3.50
C GLU A 26 5.40 -13.06 2.75
N GLY A 27 5.31 -11.76 3.05
CA GLY A 27 4.31 -10.87 2.49
C GLY A 27 2.87 -11.12 2.96
N LYS A 28 2.70 -11.84 4.07
CA LYS A 28 1.37 -12.25 4.59
C LYS A 28 0.65 -11.14 5.37
N THR A 29 1.37 -10.13 5.84
CA THR A 29 0.81 -9.00 6.59
C THR A 29 -0.33 -8.36 5.83
N LYS A 30 -1.47 -8.18 6.48
CA LYS A 30 -2.68 -7.63 5.87
C LYS A 30 -2.80 -6.13 6.14
N PHE A 31 -3.30 -5.42 5.15
CA PHE A 31 -3.59 -4.00 5.20
C PHE A 31 -5.02 -3.73 4.72
N ALA A 32 -5.66 -2.74 5.31
CA ALA A 32 -6.90 -2.16 4.81
C ALA A 32 -6.62 -0.69 4.39
N PRO A 33 -5.92 -0.47 3.25
CA PRO A 33 -5.43 0.86 2.87
C PRO A 33 -6.60 1.81 2.62
N ILE A 34 -6.67 2.89 3.40
CA ILE A 34 -7.66 3.95 3.22
C ILE A 34 -7.03 5.11 2.44
N HIS A 35 -7.74 5.64 1.45
CA HIS A 35 -7.33 6.85 0.74
C HIS A 35 -7.51 8.09 1.63
N CYS A 36 -6.63 9.09 1.50
CA CYS A 36 -6.68 10.31 2.32
C CYS A 36 -8.02 11.04 2.19
N SER A 37 -8.66 11.05 1.02
CA SER A 37 -9.97 11.65 0.83
C SER A 37 -11.06 10.91 1.60
N ASP A 38 -11.07 9.56 1.62
CA ASP A 38 -12.06 8.79 2.41
C ASP A 38 -11.86 9.03 3.91
N LEU A 39 -10.61 9.19 4.36
CA LEU A 39 -10.32 9.57 5.74
C LEU A 39 -10.84 10.97 6.06
N THR A 40 -10.65 11.93 5.16
CA THR A 40 -11.16 13.30 5.30
C THR A 40 -12.70 13.31 5.34
N ASP A 41 -13.35 12.55 4.45
CA ASP A 41 -14.81 12.40 4.43
C ASP A 41 -15.31 11.81 5.76
N THR A 42 -14.59 10.81 6.29
CA THR A 42 -14.89 10.22 7.61
C THR A 42 -14.76 11.24 8.75
N ILE A 43 -13.70 12.05 8.77
CA ILE A 43 -13.52 13.11 9.78
C ILE A 43 -14.63 14.15 9.70
N ASN A 44 -14.97 14.60 8.49
CA ASN A 44 -16.07 15.54 8.27
C ASN A 44 -17.42 14.98 8.75
N HIS A 45 -17.67 13.70 8.49
CA HIS A 45 -18.87 13.02 8.98
C HIS A 45 -18.93 12.96 10.51
N ILE A 46 -17.82 12.60 11.15
CA ILE A 46 -17.72 12.55 12.63
C ILE A 46 -18.04 13.92 13.23
N ILE A 47 -17.47 14.99 12.67
CA ILE A 47 -17.71 16.37 13.13
C ILE A 47 -19.16 16.77 12.92
N SER A 48 -19.72 16.56 11.72
CA SER A 48 -21.09 16.96 11.36
C SER A 48 -22.15 16.20 12.16
N LYS A 49 -21.88 14.96 12.55
CA LYS A 49 -22.79 14.10 13.36
C LYS A 49 -22.56 14.23 14.86
N ASN A 50 -21.65 15.10 15.29
CA ASN A 50 -21.31 15.29 16.71
C ASN A 50 -20.95 13.97 17.40
N ILE A 51 -20.14 13.12 16.78
CA ILE A 51 -19.67 11.85 17.34
C ILE A 51 -18.47 12.13 18.22
N TYR A 52 -18.69 12.21 19.56
CA TYR A 52 -17.63 12.52 20.53
C TYR A 52 -17.25 11.31 21.38
N SER A 53 -16.06 11.36 21.95
CA SER A 53 -15.55 10.40 22.95
C SER A 53 -15.62 8.94 22.49
N LYS A 54 -15.38 8.70 21.18
CA LYS A 54 -15.38 7.35 20.59
C LYS A 54 -14.11 7.15 19.78
N ILE A 55 -13.63 5.91 19.75
CA ILE A 55 -12.58 5.47 18.84
C ILE A 55 -13.28 4.91 17.61
N ILE A 56 -12.87 5.38 16.45
CA ILE A 56 -13.35 4.90 15.14
C ILE A 56 -12.16 4.36 14.35
N GLU A 57 -12.25 3.13 13.90
CA GLU A 57 -11.26 2.50 13.04
C GLU A 57 -11.54 2.85 11.58
N CYS A 58 -10.67 3.65 10.98
CA CYS A 58 -10.81 4.05 9.58
C CYS A 58 -10.10 3.04 8.67
N THR A 59 -10.87 2.29 7.89
CA THR A 59 -10.37 1.26 6.97
C THR A 59 -10.78 1.56 5.54
N GLY A 60 -9.92 1.15 4.60
CA GLY A 60 -10.24 1.18 3.17
C GLY A 60 -11.29 0.13 2.79
N PRO A 61 -11.73 0.11 1.50
CA PRO A 61 -12.79 -0.76 1.02
C PRO A 61 -12.34 -2.22 0.84
N GLU A 62 -11.05 -2.49 0.86
CA GLU A 62 -10.47 -3.82 0.61
C GLU A 62 -9.39 -4.17 1.63
N ILE A 63 -9.23 -5.48 1.87
CA ILE A 63 -8.12 -6.01 2.66
C ILE A 63 -7.18 -6.72 1.69
N ILE A 64 -5.93 -6.28 1.64
CA ILE A 64 -4.89 -6.85 0.78
C ILE A 64 -3.66 -7.24 1.60
N SER A 65 -3.00 -8.33 1.21
CA SER A 65 -1.72 -8.71 1.79
C SER A 65 -0.59 -7.82 1.29
N PHE A 66 0.51 -7.76 2.03
CA PHE A 66 1.71 -7.02 1.60
C PHE A 66 2.23 -7.50 0.23
N LYS A 67 2.19 -8.81 -0.02
CA LYS A 67 2.57 -9.38 -1.31
C LYS A 67 1.64 -8.90 -2.43
N GLU A 68 0.33 -8.94 -2.22
CA GLU A 68 -0.67 -8.45 -3.19
C GLU A 68 -0.49 -6.96 -3.45
N LEU A 69 -0.26 -6.15 -2.41
CA LEU A 69 0.02 -4.72 -2.54
C LEU A 69 1.22 -4.47 -3.46
N LEU A 70 2.34 -5.17 -3.23
CA LEU A 70 3.53 -5.04 -4.09
C LEU A 70 3.28 -5.53 -5.52
N GLN A 71 2.50 -6.60 -5.70
CA GLN A 71 2.12 -7.10 -7.03
C GLN A 71 1.25 -6.09 -7.78
N LYS A 72 0.26 -5.48 -7.10
CA LYS A 72 -0.55 -4.38 -7.65
C LYS A 72 0.33 -3.20 -8.07
N LEU A 73 1.27 -2.76 -7.22
CA LEU A 73 2.21 -1.68 -7.56
C LEU A 73 3.07 -2.04 -8.77
N LEU A 74 3.66 -3.24 -8.82
CA LEU A 74 4.45 -3.71 -9.96
C LEU A 74 3.65 -3.70 -11.26
N TYR A 75 2.42 -4.15 -11.21
CA TYR A 75 1.50 -4.10 -12.34
C TYR A 75 1.26 -2.66 -12.80
N LEU A 76 0.93 -1.76 -11.86
CA LEU A 76 0.63 -0.37 -12.14
C LEU A 76 1.82 0.41 -12.71
N ILE A 77 3.05 0.14 -12.27
CA ILE A 77 4.27 0.77 -12.81
C ILE A 77 4.85 0.02 -14.02
N ASN A 78 4.19 -1.04 -14.49
CA ASN A 78 4.60 -1.88 -15.62
C ASN A 78 6.03 -2.44 -15.48
N LYS A 79 6.35 -2.98 -14.29
CA LYS A 79 7.65 -3.60 -14.00
C LYS A 79 7.46 -5.06 -13.56
N LYS A 80 8.40 -5.92 -13.98
CA LYS A 80 8.49 -7.31 -13.51
C LYS A 80 9.68 -7.42 -12.55
N ARG A 81 9.41 -7.81 -11.30
CA ARG A 81 10.43 -7.99 -10.26
C ARG A 81 10.21 -9.30 -9.55
N ILE A 82 11.29 -9.90 -9.06
CA ILE A 82 11.21 -11.12 -8.28
C ILE A 82 10.98 -10.75 -6.82
N LEU A 83 9.84 -11.20 -6.27
CA LEU A 83 9.51 -11.05 -4.86
C LEU A 83 9.97 -12.30 -4.13
N VAL A 84 10.98 -12.19 -3.25
CA VAL A 84 11.60 -13.35 -2.57
C VAL A 84 11.30 -13.30 -1.08
N PRO A 85 10.75 -14.37 -0.49
CA PRO A 85 10.62 -14.46 0.97
C PRO A 85 11.96 -14.25 1.64
N PHE A 86 12.02 -13.32 2.61
CA PHE A 86 13.26 -12.95 3.27
C PHE A 86 13.26 -13.39 4.73
N PRO A 87 14.23 -14.21 5.16
CA PRO A 87 14.33 -14.69 6.53
C PRO A 87 14.49 -13.56 7.53
N LEU A 88 13.71 -13.58 8.62
CA LEU A 88 13.71 -12.54 9.66
C LEU A 88 15.09 -12.19 10.27
N PRO A 89 16.00 -13.14 10.51
CA PRO A 89 17.33 -12.79 11.05
C PRO A 89 18.11 -11.88 10.09
N LEU A 90 18.04 -12.17 8.78
CA LEU A 90 18.69 -11.37 7.75
C LEU A 90 17.99 -10.02 7.55
N ALA A 91 16.67 -9.97 7.76
CA ALA A 91 15.87 -8.74 7.67
C ALA A 91 16.33 -7.70 8.71
N LYS A 92 16.57 -8.13 9.95
CA LYS A 92 17.05 -7.26 11.03
C LYS A 92 18.47 -6.72 10.74
N PHE A 93 19.32 -7.56 10.15
CA PHE A 93 20.67 -7.16 9.79
C PHE A 93 20.68 -6.18 8.62
N SER A 94 19.90 -6.44 7.57
CA SER A 94 19.79 -5.56 6.40
C SER A 94 19.16 -4.21 6.73
N ALA A 95 18.14 -4.17 7.60
CA ALA A 95 17.50 -2.92 8.02
C ALA A 95 18.51 -2.00 8.72
N ARG A 96 19.34 -2.56 9.60
CA ARG A 96 20.40 -1.81 10.30
C ARG A 96 21.47 -1.26 9.34
N PHE A 97 21.73 -1.98 8.24
CA PHE A 97 22.62 -1.51 7.18
C PHE A 97 21.96 -0.41 6.33
N PHE A 98 20.69 -0.54 6.02
CA PHE A 98 19.94 0.47 5.25
C PHE A 98 19.69 1.76 6.04
N GLU A 99 19.63 1.71 7.37
CA GLU A 99 19.52 2.90 8.24
C GLU A 99 20.78 3.79 8.19
N LEU A 100 21.92 3.25 7.76
CA LEU A 100 23.16 4.02 7.57
C LEU A 100 23.16 4.84 6.27
N LEU A 101 22.20 4.62 5.38
CA LEU A 101 22.08 5.38 4.15
C LEU A 101 21.34 6.71 4.41
N PRO A 102 21.81 7.83 3.83
CA PRO A 102 21.03 9.07 3.85
C PRO A 102 19.71 8.84 3.13
N ASN A 103 18.58 9.03 3.82
CA ASN A 103 17.22 8.68 3.40
C ASN A 103 16.95 7.17 3.30
N PRO A 104 16.84 6.46 4.43
CA PRO A 104 16.55 5.03 4.43
C PRO A 104 15.15 4.80 3.84
N LEU A 105 15.10 4.05 2.75
CA LEU A 105 13.85 3.69 2.06
C LEU A 105 13.00 2.69 2.85
N LEU A 106 13.62 2.02 3.82
CA LEU A 106 12.96 1.08 4.75
C LEU A 106 13.69 1.12 6.09
N THR A 107 12.97 1.47 7.15
CA THR A 107 13.50 1.55 8.51
C THR A 107 13.20 0.30 9.33
N SER A 108 13.98 0.07 10.43
CA SER A 108 13.71 -1.02 11.38
C SER A 108 12.31 -0.94 11.99
N ASP A 109 11.78 0.26 12.18
CA ASP A 109 10.43 0.45 12.71
C ASP A 109 9.35 0.07 11.69
N GLN A 110 9.55 0.40 10.42
CA GLN A 110 8.66 -0.06 9.35
C GLN A 110 8.66 -1.59 9.24
N LEU A 111 9.82 -2.25 9.41
CA LEU A 111 9.90 -3.72 9.46
C LEU A 111 9.16 -4.30 10.66
N ARG A 112 9.23 -3.64 11.82
CA ARG A 112 8.47 -4.07 13.01
C ARG A 112 6.97 -3.96 12.79
N LEU A 113 6.51 -2.90 12.13
CA LEU A 113 5.10 -2.70 11.79
C LEU A 113 4.58 -3.78 10.83
N LEU A 114 5.41 -4.26 9.89
CA LEU A 114 5.06 -5.37 9.00
C LEU A 114 4.85 -6.71 9.72
N LYS A 115 5.13 -6.82 11.02
CA LYS A 115 4.82 -8.00 11.82
C LYS A 115 3.33 -8.13 12.14
N TYR A 116 2.62 -7.01 12.18
CA TYR A 116 1.23 -6.94 12.63
C TYR A 116 0.33 -6.54 11.47
N ASP A 117 -0.83 -7.19 11.39
CA ASP A 117 -1.86 -6.79 10.44
C ASP A 117 -2.37 -5.38 10.76
N ASN A 118 -2.51 -4.56 9.74
CA ASN A 118 -3.07 -3.21 9.82
C ASN A 118 -4.46 -3.20 9.19
N ILE A 119 -5.39 -3.84 9.89
CA ILE A 119 -6.81 -3.98 9.54
C ILE A 119 -7.66 -3.61 10.76
N SER A 120 -8.99 -3.57 10.61
CA SER A 120 -9.87 -3.37 11.76
C SER A 120 -9.63 -4.43 12.83
N SER A 121 -9.53 -3.99 14.08
CA SER A 121 -9.36 -4.88 15.25
C SER A 121 -10.66 -5.59 15.66
N GLY A 122 -11.80 -5.13 15.16
CA GLY A 122 -13.14 -5.58 15.57
C GLY A 122 -13.55 -5.13 16.99
N LYS A 123 -12.72 -4.33 17.67
CA LYS A 123 -13.03 -3.81 19.02
C LYS A 123 -13.81 -2.50 18.98
N TYR A 124 -13.62 -1.72 17.94
CA TYR A 124 -14.21 -0.41 17.76
C TYR A 124 -14.99 -0.35 16.45
N LYS A 125 -15.94 0.57 16.38
CA LYS A 125 -16.70 0.78 15.15
C LYS A 125 -15.81 1.28 14.03
N THR A 126 -16.05 0.76 12.84
CA THR A 126 -15.38 1.24 11.63
C THR A 126 -16.10 2.46 11.04
N ASN A 127 -15.43 3.15 10.11
CA ASN A 127 -16.05 4.22 9.32
C ASN A 127 -17.31 3.73 8.59
N SER A 128 -17.33 2.50 8.09
CA SER A 128 -18.51 1.90 7.44
C SER A 128 -19.68 1.74 8.42
N GLU A 129 -19.44 1.29 9.65
CA GLU A 129 -20.48 1.09 10.67
C GLU A 129 -21.04 2.40 11.25
N ILE A 130 -20.36 3.51 11.06
CA ILE A 130 -20.90 4.84 11.39
C ILE A 130 -21.58 5.51 10.20
N GLY A 131 -21.73 4.81 9.06
CA GLY A 131 -22.48 5.26 7.89
C GLY A 131 -21.67 6.00 6.83
N ILE A 132 -20.34 5.90 6.85
CA ILE A 132 -19.46 6.52 5.83
C ILE A 132 -18.42 5.50 5.32
N PRO A 133 -18.83 4.51 4.51
CA PRO A 133 -17.91 3.52 3.96
C PRO A 133 -16.88 4.17 3.03
N SER A 134 -15.66 3.68 3.05
CA SER A 134 -14.64 4.03 2.07
C SER A 134 -15.04 3.48 0.70
N VAL A 135 -14.82 4.28 -0.35
CA VAL A 135 -15.23 3.95 -1.73
C VAL A 135 -14.06 3.96 -2.72
N ARG A 136 -12.89 4.46 -2.31
CA ARG A 136 -11.73 4.59 -3.19
C ARG A 136 -10.83 3.37 -3.09
N TYR A 137 -10.84 2.55 -4.15
CA TYR A 137 -10.02 1.34 -4.25
C TYR A 137 -8.55 1.67 -4.54
N PHE A 138 -7.66 0.85 -3.99
CA PHE A 138 -6.22 1.08 -4.07
C PHE A 138 -5.71 1.20 -5.51
N ASP A 139 -6.11 0.27 -6.37
CA ASP A 139 -5.65 0.23 -7.77
C ASP A 139 -6.10 1.45 -8.56
N GLU A 140 -7.34 1.88 -8.36
CA GLU A 140 -7.94 3.00 -9.09
C GLU A 140 -7.27 4.32 -8.75
N GLU A 141 -6.99 4.54 -7.46
CA GLU A 141 -6.37 5.78 -7.01
C GLU A 141 -4.88 5.85 -7.33
N VAL A 142 -4.13 4.76 -7.08
CA VAL A 142 -2.69 4.71 -7.40
C VAL A 142 -2.44 4.82 -8.90
N LYS A 143 -3.34 4.30 -9.73
CA LYS A 143 -3.28 4.40 -11.20
C LYS A 143 -3.19 5.86 -11.67
N LYS A 144 -3.78 6.81 -10.95
CA LYS A 144 -3.81 8.24 -11.32
C LYS A 144 -2.43 8.92 -11.28
N TYR A 145 -1.49 8.40 -10.49
CA TYR A 145 -0.17 9.02 -10.31
C TYR A 145 1.02 8.06 -10.51
N CYS A 146 0.80 6.75 -10.65
CA CYS A 146 1.87 5.77 -10.80
C CYS A 146 2.69 5.92 -12.10
N TYR A 147 2.21 6.72 -13.05
CA TYR A 147 2.93 6.98 -14.31
C TYR A 147 4.33 7.58 -14.10
N MET A 148 4.56 8.27 -12.97
CA MET A 148 5.87 8.82 -12.62
C MET A 148 6.97 7.75 -12.48
N TRP A 149 6.59 6.49 -12.23
CA TRP A 149 7.50 5.34 -12.11
C TRP A 149 7.49 4.42 -13.34
N ARG A 150 6.70 4.73 -14.38
CA ARG A 150 6.70 4.00 -15.66
C ARG A 150 7.79 4.50 -16.60
N GLU A 151 8.29 3.63 -17.47
CA GLU A 151 9.08 4.05 -18.61
C GLU A 151 8.20 4.88 -19.56
N GLY A 152 8.70 6.05 -20.00
CA GLY A 152 7.92 6.99 -20.80
C GLY A 152 7.00 7.91 -19.99
N GLY A 153 6.90 7.74 -18.66
CA GLY A 153 6.11 8.60 -17.79
C GLY A 153 4.66 8.71 -18.24
N GLN A 154 4.12 9.92 -18.27
CA GLN A 154 2.74 10.19 -18.72
C GLN A 154 2.50 9.88 -20.21
N PHE A 155 3.55 9.74 -21.00
CA PHE A 155 3.48 9.39 -22.42
C PHE A 155 3.57 7.88 -22.68
N SER A 156 3.71 7.07 -21.62
CA SER A 156 3.69 5.62 -21.76
C SER A 156 2.33 5.15 -22.27
N THR A 157 2.31 4.59 -23.47
CA THR A 157 1.09 4.03 -24.04
C THR A 157 0.65 2.79 -23.27
N GLU A 158 -0.64 2.69 -22.95
CA GLU A 158 -1.28 1.56 -22.23
C GLU A 158 -1.21 0.20 -22.95
N LYS A 159 -0.33 0.04 -23.96
CA LYS A 159 -0.26 -1.15 -24.82
C LYS A 159 -0.06 -2.49 -24.09
N TYR A 160 0.30 -2.47 -22.81
CA TYR A 160 0.55 -3.70 -22.05
C TYR A 160 -0.58 -4.06 -21.05
N ILE A 161 -1.51 -3.14 -20.76
CA ILE A 161 -2.55 -3.37 -19.75
C ILE A 161 -3.65 -4.30 -20.25
N SER A 162 -3.92 -4.33 -21.56
CA SER A 162 -5.07 -5.05 -22.11
C SER A 162 -4.86 -6.55 -22.33
N LYS A 163 -3.63 -7.02 -22.49
CA LYS A 163 -3.37 -8.45 -22.81
C LYS A 163 -3.27 -9.37 -21.60
N ASP A 164 -2.74 -8.89 -20.47
CA ASP A 164 -2.55 -9.75 -19.29
C ASP A 164 -3.80 -9.87 -18.40
N LEU A 165 -4.73 -8.91 -18.47
CA LEU A 165 -6.04 -9.01 -17.79
C LEU A 165 -6.96 -10.01 -18.47
N GLN A 166 -6.95 -10.10 -19.80
CA GLN A 166 -7.78 -11.07 -20.53
C GLN A 166 -7.34 -12.52 -20.30
N ASN A 167 -6.05 -12.76 -20.02
CA ASN A 167 -5.51 -14.11 -19.77
C ASN A 167 -5.68 -14.60 -18.33
N LYS A 168 -6.18 -13.79 -17.40
CA LYS A 168 -6.44 -14.19 -16.00
C LYS A 168 -7.91 -14.33 -15.66
N ILE A 169 -8.81 -14.00 -16.59
CA ILE A 169 -10.28 -14.12 -16.43
C ILE A 169 -10.83 -15.34 -17.21
N ASN A 170 -10.00 -15.98 -18.03
CA ASN A 170 -10.23 -17.28 -18.63
C ASN A 170 -9.33 -18.33 -17.94
#